data_955c3f75eaa0c8105982278aca1d0616
#
_entry.id   955c3f75eaa0c8105982278aca1d0616
#
_cell.length_a   1.000
_cell.length_b   1.000
_cell.length_c   1.000
_cell.angle_alpha   90.00
_cell.angle_beta   90.00
_cell.angle_gamma   90.00
#
_symmetry.space_group_name_H-M   'P 1'
#
loop_
_entity.id
_entity.type
_entity.pdbx_description
1 polymer ?
#
loop_
_entity_poly.entity_id
_entity_poly.type
_entity_poly.pdbx_seq_one_letter_code
_entity_poly.pdbx_strand_id
1 'polypeptide(L)'
;MNNLKQIEVVAAVIVKDGTILATQRGYGEFKGKWEFPGGKVENGENLEQAIIREIKEETNADINVIEYINTVEYDYDTFHLTMHTYLCELLNNNPEFVYHDDNTLEHENMVWLDLNDIDHLDWLPADILVINDLKKNRTLKNMK
;
A
#
# COMPACT_ATOMS: atom_id res chain seq x y z
N MET A 1 14.93 5.14 26.31
CA MET A 1 15.20 4.33 25.10
C MET A 1 13.92 3.85 24.48
N ASN A 2 13.86 3.98 23.17
CA ASN A 2 12.70 3.51 22.44
C ASN A 2 12.80 2.00 22.23
N ASN A 3 11.89 1.23 22.85
CA ASN A 3 11.85 -0.23 22.73
C ASN A 3 10.78 -0.71 21.75
N LEU A 4 10.37 0.16 20.83
CA LEU A 4 9.37 -0.21 19.84
C LEU A 4 9.88 -1.32 18.91
N LYS A 5 9.00 -2.25 18.61
CA LYS A 5 9.27 -3.29 17.62
C LYS A 5 9.49 -2.63 16.25
N GLN A 6 10.49 -3.08 15.51
CA GLN A 6 10.78 -2.58 14.18
C GLN A 6 10.04 -3.42 13.13
N ILE A 7 9.23 -2.77 12.30
CA ILE A 7 8.50 -3.43 11.22
C ILE A 7 8.83 -2.74 9.90
N GLU A 8 9.34 -3.53 8.94
CA GLU A 8 9.66 -3.05 7.60
C GLU A 8 8.68 -3.61 6.60
N VAL A 9 8.04 -2.71 5.84
CA VAL A 9 7.02 -3.09 4.85
C VAL A 9 7.26 -2.38 3.52
N VAL A 10 6.62 -2.89 2.49
CA VAL A 10 6.52 -2.25 1.17
C VAL A 10 5.04 -1.96 0.91
N ALA A 11 4.78 -0.90 0.16
CA ALA A 11 3.43 -0.52 -0.22
C ALA A 11 3.39 -0.08 -1.68
N ALA A 12 2.33 -0.44 -2.39
CA ALA A 12 2.17 -0.14 -3.80
C ALA A 12 1.12 0.94 -4.02
N VAL A 13 1.51 1.99 -4.72
CA VAL A 13 0.57 2.96 -5.28
C VAL A 13 0.26 2.48 -6.68
N ILE A 14 -0.85 1.74 -6.82
CA ILE A 14 -1.24 1.10 -8.07
C ILE A 14 -2.15 2.02 -8.85
N VAL A 15 -1.75 2.36 -10.08
CA VAL A 15 -2.49 3.29 -10.92
C VAL A 15 -3.16 2.54 -12.06
N LYS A 16 -4.43 2.88 -12.30
CA LYS A 16 -5.22 2.37 -13.41
C LYS A 16 -6.16 3.48 -13.90
N ASP A 17 -6.09 3.79 -15.17
CA ASP A 17 -6.97 4.80 -15.81
C ASP A 17 -7.00 6.13 -15.04
N GLY A 18 -5.84 6.57 -14.55
CA GLY A 18 -5.70 7.81 -13.80
C GLY A 18 -6.17 7.76 -12.35
N THR A 19 -6.57 6.58 -11.86
CA THR A 19 -7.02 6.40 -10.49
C THR A 19 -6.05 5.54 -9.69
N ILE A 20 -6.11 5.64 -8.36
CA ILE A 20 -5.21 4.95 -7.43
C ILE A 20 -6.01 4.01 -6.56
N LEU A 21 -5.48 2.78 -6.36
CA LEU A 21 -6.12 1.79 -5.51
C LEU A 21 -5.88 2.09 -4.03
N ALA A 22 -6.97 2.17 -3.26
CA ALA A 22 -6.94 2.21 -1.80
C ALA A 22 -7.65 0.97 -1.26
N THR A 23 -7.13 0.43 -0.16
CA THR A 23 -7.71 -0.74 0.51
C THR A 23 -8.03 -0.40 1.95
N GLN A 24 -9.17 -0.91 2.43
CA GLN A 24 -9.61 -0.68 3.81
C GLN A 24 -9.31 -1.90 4.66
N ARG A 25 -8.64 -1.67 5.77
CA ARG A 25 -8.25 -2.75 6.68
C ARG A 25 -9.46 -3.38 7.33
N GLY A 26 -9.55 -4.71 7.27
CA GLY A 26 -10.72 -5.47 7.73
C GLY A 26 -10.59 -6.08 9.12
N TYR A 27 -9.45 -5.89 9.80
CA TYR A 27 -9.22 -6.50 11.11
C TYR A 27 -8.21 -5.72 11.94
N GLY A 28 -8.12 -6.07 13.22
CA GLY A 28 -7.09 -5.57 14.12
C GLY A 28 -7.35 -4.19 14.64
N GLU A 29 -6.31 -3.60 15.23
CA GLU A 29 -6.36 -2.28 15.88
C GLU A 29 -6.78 -1.17 14.93
N PHE A 30 -6.37 -1.29 13.66
CA PHE A 30 -6.63 -0.24 12.66
C PHE A 30 -7.79 -0.57 11.73
N LYS A 31 -8.69 -1.46 12.14
CA LYS A 31 -9.85 -1.84 11.34
C LYS A 31 -10.64 -0.59 10.92
N GLY A 32 -10.99 -0.53 9.64
CA GLY A 32 -11.73 0.59 9.06
C GLY A 32 -10.87 1.70 8.48
N LYS A 33 -9.57 1.70 8.77
CA LYS A 33 -8.63 2.67 8.20
C LYS A 33 -8.24 2.25 6.79
N TRP A 34 -7.91 3.23 5.97
CA TRP A 34 -7.48 3.00 4.60
C TRP A 34 -5.97 3.03 4.48
N GLU A 35 -5.43 2.26 3.55
CA GLU A 35 -4.00 2.14 3.32
C GLU A 35 -3.74 1.75 1.86
N PHE A 36 -2.49 1.96 1.42
CA PHE A 36 -2.05 1.39 0.16
C PHE A 36 -1.73 -0.09 0.39
N PRO A 37 -2.08 -0.97 -0.57
CA PRO A 37 -1.82 -2.41 -0.39
C PRO A 37 -0.33 -2.69 -0.35
N GLY A 38 0.06 -3.69 0.42
CA GLY A 38 1.45 -4.08 0.61
C GLY A 38 1.60 -5.06 1.76
N GLY A 39 2.81 -5.18 2.28
CA GLY A 39 3.07 -6.08 3.40
C GLY A 39 4.54 -6.15 3.77
N LYS A 40 4.88 -7.11 4.62
CA LYS A 40 6.23 -7.23 5.19
C LYS A 40 7.24 -7.74 4.16
N VAL A 41 8.45 -7.19 4.24
CA VAL A 41 9.60 -7.68 3.47
C VAL A 41 10.09 -8.97 4.13
N GLU A 42 10.30 -10.02 3.33
CA GLU A 42 10.82 -11.29 3.81
C GLU A 42 12.33 -11.36 3.64
N ASN A 43 12.97 -12.19 4.45
CA ASN A 43 14.43 -12.38 4.37
C ASN A 43 14.84 -12.82 2.97
N GLY A 44 15.86 -12.18 2.45
CA GLY A 44 16.40 -12.53 1.13
C GLY A 44 15.72 -11.86 -0.05
N GLU A 45 14.63 -11.14 0.18
CA GLU A 45 13.96 -10.39 -0.88
C GLU A 45 14.53 -8.99 -1.02
N ASN A 46 14.62 -8.49 -2.26
CA ASN A 46 14.75 -7.06 -2.45
C ASN A 46 13.36 -6.42 -2.37
N LEU A 47 13.31 -5.09 -2.31
CA LEU A 47 12.04 -4.38 -2.08
C LEU A 47 11.05 -4.55 -3.24
N GLU A 48 11.53 -4.55 -4.49
CA GLU A 48 10.65 -4.75 -5.65
C GLU A 48 10.06 -6.16 -5.69
N GLN A 49 10.86 -7.18 -5.37
CA GLN A 49 10.36 -8.56 -5.26
C GLN A 49 9.28 -8.66 -4.18
N ALA A 50 9.52 -8.01 -3.04
CA ALA A 50 8.58 -8.02 -1.93
C ALA A 50 7.22 -7.43 -2.34
N ILE A 51 7.22 -6.28 -3.03
CA ILE A 51 5.97 -5.63 -3.38
C ILE A 51 5.20 -6.43 -4.44
N ILE A 52 5.89 -7.01 -5.42
CA ILE A 52 5.25 -7.86 -6.43
C ILE A 52 4.62 -9.08 -5.78
N ARG A 53 5.33 -9.73 -4.85
CA ARG A 53 4.82 -10.89 -4.12
C ARG A 53 3.63 -10.53 -3.24
N GLU A 54 3.74 -9.47 -2.45
CA GLU A 54 2.65 -9.06 -1.55
C GLU A 54 1.37 -8.72 -2.30
N ILE A 55 1.47 -8.00 -3.40
CA ILE A 55 0.28 -7.65 -4.18
C ILE A 55 -0.33 -8.91 -4.79
N LYS A 56 0.48 -9.86 -5.24
CA LYS A 56 -0.01 -11.14 -5.76
C LYS A 56 -0.74 -11.95 -4.69
N GLU A 57 -0.15 -12.03 -3.50
CA GLU A 57 -0.74 -12.77 -2.38
C GLU A 57 -2.05 -12.15 -1.89
N GLU A 58 -2.11 -10.83 -1.79
CA GLU A 58 -3.24 -10.13 -1.21
C GLU A 58 -4.38 -9.87 -2.17
N THR A 59 -4.08 -9.66 -3.46
CA THR A 59 -5.08 -9.20 -4.43
C THR A 59 -5.14 -10.05 -5.68
N ASN A 60 -4.27 -11.05 -5.81
CA ASN A 60 -4.13 -11.88 -7.02
C ASN A 60 -3.75 -11.09 -8.27
N ALA A 61 -3.36 -9.83 -8.15
CA ALA A 61 -2.99 -8.99 -9.28
C ALA A 61 -1.49 -9.07 -9.57
N ASP A 62 -1.14 -8.90 -10.83
CA ASP A 62 0.24 -8.79 -11.29
C ASP A 62 0.54 -7.33 -11.58
N ILE A 63 1.63 -6.82 -11.04
CA ILE A 63 2.01 -5.42 -11.19
C ILE A 63 3.39 -5.28 -11.80
N ASN A 64 3.60 -4.12 -12.43
CA ASN A 64 4.90 -3.66 -12.87
C ASN A 64 5.31 -2.47 -12.01
N VAL A 65 6.51 -2.50 -11.44
CA VAL A 65 7.04 -1.39 -10.64
C VAL A 65 7.60 -0.35 -11.61
N ILE A 66 7.09 0.88 -11.51
CA ILE A 66 7.51 1.99 -12.37
C ILE A 66 8.65 2.77 -11.76
N GLU A 67 8.47 3.22 -10.51
CA GLU A 67 9.50 3.96 -9.81
C GLU A 67 9.31 3.95 -8.29
N TYR A 68 10.41 4.17 -7.58
CA TYR A 68 10.40 4.38 -6.14
C TYR A 68 9.80 5.76 -5.84
N ILE A 69 8.92 5.85 -4.82
CA ILE A 69 8.32 7.12 -4.39
C ILE A 69 9.06 7.68 -3.19
N ASN A 70 9.02 6.97 -2.07
CA ASN A 70 9.65 7.42 -0.83
C ASN A 70 9.76 6.29 0.18
N THR A 71 10.44 6.57 1.29
CA THR A 71 10.43 5.73 2.48
C THR A 71 9.86 6.55 3.62
N VAL A 72 8.79 6.06 4.21
CA VAL A 72 8.12 6.69 5.33
C VAL A 72 8.52 5.98 6.61
N GLU A 73 8.88 6.74 7.64
CA GLU A 73 9.11 6.20 8.97
C GLU A 73 8.09 6.83 9.91
N TYR A 74 7.43 5.99 10.70
CA TYR A 74 6.38 6.45 11.60
C TYR A 74 6.32 5.59 12.86
N ASP A 75 6.24 6.24 14.02
CA ASP A 75 6.10 5.57 15.31
C ASP A 75 4.62 5.46 15.68
N TYR A 76 4.08 4.22 15.61
CA TYR A 76 2.80 3.91 16.21
C TYR A 76 3.03 3.58 17.70
N ASP A 77 1.96 3.40 18.46
CA ASP A 77 2.10 3.19 19.91
C ASP A 77 2.97 1.98 20.28
N THR A 78 2.89 0.91 19.49
CA THR A 78 3.54 -0.36 19.80
C THR A 78 4.67 -0.76 18.86
N PHE A 79 4.87 -0.03 17.76
CA PHE A 79 5.91 -0.37 16.79
C PHE A 79 6.37 0.85 15.99
N HIS A 80 7.60 0.74 15.49
CA HIS A 80 8.16 1.69 14.53
C HIS A 80 8.01 1.09 13.14
N LEU A 81 7.36 1.82 12.23
CA LEU A 81 7.14 1.40 10.85
C LEU A 81 8.15 2.07 9.93
N THR A 82 8.79 1.24 9.09
CA THR A 82 9.56 1.71 7.92
C THR A 82 8.84 1.18 6.69
N MET A 83 8.29 2.08 5.86
CA MET A 83 7.48 1.71 4.71
C MET A 83 8.08 2.28 3.43
N HIS A 84 8.50 1.39 2.53
CA HIS A 84 9.04 1.75 1.22
C HIS A 84 7.90 1.72 0.20
N THR A 85 7.68 2.83 -0.50
CA THR A 85 6.54 2.95 -1.42
C THR A 85 7.00 3.06 -2.86
N TYR A 86 6.25 2.39 -3.74
CA TYR A 86 6.54 2.31 -5.17
C TYR A 86 5.32 2.63 -5.99
N LEU A 87 5.53 3.38 -7.07
CA LEU A 87 4.51 3.62 -8.08
C LEU A 87 4.46 2.41 -9.01
N CYS A 88 3.27 1.85 -9.19
CA CYS A 88 3.07 0.62 -9.94
C CYS A 88 1.91 0.73 -10.90
N GLU A 89 1.89 -0.15 -11.90
CA GLU A 89 0.77 -0.30 -12.83
C GLU A 89 0.35 -1.76 -12.89
N LEU A 90 -0.91 -2.00 -13.26
CA LEU A 90 -1.41 -3.36 -13.45
C LEU A 90 -0.92 -3.93 -14.78
N LEU A 91 -0.52 -5.22 -14.76
CA LEU A 91 -0.14 -5.94 -15.98
C LEU A 91 -1.33 -6.69 -16.59
N ASN A 92 -2.03 -7.48 -15.79
CA ASN A 92 -3.04 -8.40 -16.32
C ASN A 92 -4.38 -8.33 -15.59
N ASN A 93 -4.39 -8.71 -14.33
CA ASN A 93 -5.62 -8.94 -13.59
C ASN A 93 -5.98 -7.74 -12.74
N ASN A 94 -7.28 -7.47 -12.61
CA ASN A 94 -7.74 -6.50 -11.63
C ASN A 94 -7.54 -7.09 -10.23
N PRO A 95 -7.20 -6.25 -9.24
CA PRO A 95 -7.14 -6.70 -7.85
C PRO A 95 -8.48 -7.22 -7.37
N GLU A 96 -8.45 -8.27 -6.57
CA GLU A 96 -9.65 -8.86 -5.97
C GLU A 96 -9.35 -9.27 -4.54
N PHE A 97 -10.40 -9.49 -3.74
CA PHE A 97 -10.21 -9.93 -2.37
C PHE A 97 -9.74 -11.38 -2.34
N VAL A 98 -8.75 -11.66 -1.48
CA VAL A 98 -8.22 -13.00 -1.26
C VAL A 98 -8.54 -13.40 0.17
N TYR A 99 -9.21 -14.56 0.36
CA TYR A 99 -9.53 -15.11 1.67
C TYR A 99 -8.35 -15.90 2.20
N HIS A 100 -8.05 -15.71 3.48
CA HIS A 100 -7.08 -16.54 4.19
C HIS A 100 -7.70 -17.88 4.62
N ASP A 101 -6.86 -18.82 5.07
CA ASP A 101 -7.28 -20.17 5.46
C ASP A 101 -8.39 -20.18 6.52
N ASP A 102 -8.41 -19.19 7.40
CA ASP A 102 -9.45 -19.05 8.43
C ASP A 102 -10.69 -18.31 7.91
N ASN A 103 -10.78 -18.10 6.60
CA ASN A 103 -11.88 -17.42 5.94
C ASN A 103 -12.04 -15.95 6.32
N THR A 104 -10.96 -15.31 6.77
CA THR A 104 -10.94 -13.86 7.01
C THR A 104 -10.40 -13.10 5.81
N LEU A 105 -10.79 -11.85 5.70
CA LEU A 105 -10.26 -10.93 4.69
C LEU A 105 -9.24 -10.00 5.35
N GLU A 106 -8.10 -9.80 4.72
CA GLU A 106 -7.14 -8.80 5.16
C GLU A 106 -7.69 -7.40 4.93
N HIS A 107 -8.36 -7.20 3.79
CA HIS A 107 -9.01 -5.94 3.44
C HIS A 107 -10.51 -6.12 3.28
N GLU A 108 -11.25 -5.18 3.82
CA GLU A 108 -12.71 -5.17 3.86
C GLU A 108 -13.31 -4.54 2.60
N ASN A 109 -12.63 -3.52 2.06
CA ASN A 109 -13.06 -2.82 0.84
C ASN A 109 -11.88 -2.40 -0.01
N MET A 110 -12.15 -2.20 -1.30
CA MET A 110 -11.21 -1.62 -2.26
C MET A 110 -11.92 -0.53 -3.03
N VAL A 111 -11.22 0.56 -3.31
CA VAL A 111 -11.77 1.66 -4.11
C VAL A 111 -10.67 2.25 -4.98
N TRP A 112 -11.04 2.66 -6.20
CA TRP A 112 -10.17 3.40 -7.10
C TRP A 112 -10.53 4.88 -6.96
N LEU A 113 -9.52 5.72 -6.64
CA LEU A 113 -9.72 7.14 -6.37
C LEU A 113 -8.92 8.02 -7.32
N ASP A 114 -9.52 9.13 -7.74
CA ASP A 114 -8.74 10.22 -8.32
C ASP A 114 -7.86 10.85 -7.25
N LEU A 115 -6.70 11.35 -7.66
CA LEU A 115 -5.80 12.06 -6.75
C LEU A 115 -6.51 13.24 -6.05
N ASN A 116 -7.46 13.88 -6.74
CA ASN A 116 -8.21 14.98 -6.17
C ASN A 116 -9.15 14.57 -5.03
N ASP A 117 -9.55 13.29 -4.98
CA ASP A 117 -10.47 12.77 -3.97
C ASP A 117 -9.75 11.99 -2.87
N ILE A 118 -8.43 11.89 -2.96
CA ILE A 118 -7.66 11.00 -2.09
C ILE A 118 -7.76 11.39 -0.60
N ASP A 119 -7.96 12.67 -0.30
CA ASP A 119 -8.06 13.14 1.08
C ASP A 119 -9.40 12.82 1.76
N HIS A 120 -10.36 12.29 1.02
CA HIS A 120 -11.68 12.00 1.56
C HIS A 120 -11.75 10.70 2.38
N LEU A 121 -10.71 9.90 2.35
CA LEU A 121 -10.66 8.64 3.11
C LEU A 121 -9.93 8.83 4.44
N ASP A 122 -10.29 7.98 5.39
CA ASP A 122 -9.64 7.95 6.71
C ASP A 122 -8.37 7.08 6.65
N TRP A 123 -7.31 7.65 6.14
CA TRP A 123 -6.04 6.97 5.94
C TRP A 123 -5.28 6.73 7.24
N LEU A 124 -4.51 5.64 7.30
CA LEU A 124 -3.50 5.46 8.34
C LEU A 124 -2.48 6.60 8.28
N PRO A 125 -1.96 7.05 9.44
CA PRO A 125 -1.02 8.17 9.50
C PRO A 125 0.19 8.05 8.56
N ALA A 126 0.81 6.86 8.48
CA ALA A 126 1.96 6.66 7.60
C ALA A 126 1.59 6.87 6.12
N ASP A 127 0.40 6.43 5.73
CA ASP A 127 -0.07 6.57 4.34
C ASP A 127 -0.36 8.03 3.97
N ILE A 128 -0.74 8.86 4.94
CA ILE A 128 -0.91 10.30 4.70
C ILE A 128 0.40 10.93 4.23
N LEU A 129 1.53 10.48 4.79
CA LEU A 129 2.85 10.97 4.38
C LEU A 129 3.17 10.57 2.94
N VAL A 130 2.73 9.41 2.50
CA VAL A 130 2.86 8.99 1.09
C VAL A 130 2.04 9.91 0.20
N ILE A 131 0.79 10.19 0.59
CA ILE A 131 -0.13 11.04 -0.17
C ILE A 131 0.46 12.43 -0.41
N ASN A 132 1.11 13.00 0.59
CA ASN A 132 1.73 14.32 0.45
C ASN A 132 2.78 14.34 -0.66
N ASP A 133 3.55 13.25 -0.80
CA ASP A 133 4.53 13.14 -1.87
C ASP A 133 3.90 12.82 -3.23
N LEU A 134 2.80 12.05 -3.23
CA LEU A 134 2.07 11.73 -4.46
C LEU A 134 1.55 12.99 -5.15
N LYS A 135 1.10 13.97 -4.39
CA LYS A 135 0.58 15.22 -4.94
C LYS A 135 1.62 16.01 -5.71
N LYS A 136 2.90 15.71 -5.46
CA LYS A 136 4.04 16.37 -6.13
C LYS A 136 4.69 15.49 -7.19
N ASN A 137 4.23 14.24 -7.35
CA ASN A 137 4.88 13.27 -8.23
C ASN A 137 4.51 13.51 -9.69
N ARG A 138 5.52 13.81 -10.52
CA ARG A 138 5.30 14.13 -11.93
C ARG A 138 4.93 12.91 -12.76
N THR A 139 5.53 11.76 -12.47
CA THR A 139 5.25 10.53 -13.20
C THR A 139 3.78 10.15 -13.03
N LEU A 140 3.28 10.19 -11.80
CA LEU A 140 1.88 9.92 -11.50
C LEU A 140 0.95 10.88 -12.25
N LYS A 141 1.27 12.18 -12.24
CA LYS A 141 0.43 13.20 -12.90
C LYS A 141 0.34 12.99 -14.40
N ASN A 142 1.34 12.36 -15.00
CA ASN A 142 1.37 12.09 -16.44
C ASN A 142 0.79 10.74 -16.82
N MET A 143 0.43 9.91 -15.86
CA MET A 143 -0.19 8.60 -16.10
C MET A 143 -1.69 8.76 -16.38
N LYS A 144 -2.17 7.98 -17.33
CA LYS A 144 -3.59 7.98 -17.71
C LYS A 144 -4.26 6.66 -17.37
#